data_b8cdf4d921ae37be1b2e0c4f533167b9
#
_entry.id   b8cdf4d921ae37be1b2e0c4f533167b9
#
_cell.length_a   1.000
_cell.length_b   1.000
_cell.length_c   1.000
_cell.angle_alpha   90.00
_cell.angle_beta   90.00
_cell.angle_gamma   90.00
#
_symmetry.space_group_name_H-M   'P 1'
#
loop_
_entity.id
_entity.type
_entity.pdbx_description
1 polymer ?
#
loop_
_entity_poly.entity_id
_entity_poly.type
_entity_poly.pdbx_seq_one_letter_code
_entity_poly.pdbx_strand_id
1 'polypeptide(L)'
;MTTYSFFTKFIVLFLFAAAGILFTNYLNTDNNSEWTYLFNGKDLDGWEMKIAGFEFNNNYRNTFSVKNGSIRVSYDNYTSFDEKFGHLFYTNKKFKNYHLKLDYRFYGEHVNLFKNENEAWNYKNSGVMLHSEHPSQMFLDQGFPVSIEGQFLGGSGINSRPTLNMCSPGTEVDINGFQATEHCVNSTSKTIHTDDWVSVEFVVFSDSIVHHIIEKDTVMSYSNIRYGGTYLSDNFINKIGEPLKEGYISLQSEGHPIEFKNIRIKALD
;
A
#
# COMPACT_ATOMS: atom_id res chain seq x y z
N MET A 1 -5.00 -50.84 58.56
CA MET A 1 -5.32 -50.86 57.10
C MET A 1 -6.23 -49.68 56.81
N THR A 2 -5.74 -48.53 56.34
CA THR A 2 -6.49 -47.48 55.63
C THR A 2 -5.75 -46.17 55.73
N THR A 3 -4.54 -46.05 55.23
CA THR A 3 -3.82 -44.79 55.12
C THR A 3 -3.17 -44.55 53.75
N TYR A 4 -3.39 -45.42 52.75
CA TYR A 4 -2.79 -45.29 51.42
C TYR A 4 -3.72 -44.70 50.35
N SER A 5 -4.99 -44.42 50.69
CA SER A 5 -5.97 -43.93 49.66
C SER A 5 -6.09 -42.41 49.55
N PHE A 6 -5.54 -41.63 50.46
CA PHE A 6 -5.73 -40.17 50.45
C PHE A 6 -4.61 -39.42 49.70
N PHE A 7 -3.41 -39.97 49.69
CA PHE A 7 -2.26 -39.31 49.01
C PHE A 7 -2.29 -39.44 47.48
N THR A 8 -2.83 -40.55 46.97
CA THR A 8 -2.90 -40.76 45.51
C THR A 8 -3.96 -39.91 44.84
N LYS A 9 -5.03 -39.52 45.55
CA LYS A 9 -6.05 -38.63 44.98
C LYS A 9 -5.60 -37.17 44.87
N PHE A 10 -4.74 -36.70 45.78
CA PHE A 10 -4.19 -35.36 45.75
C PHE A 10 -3.14 -35.13 44.63
N ILE A 11 -2.31 -36.14 44.37
CA ILE A 11 -1.28 -36.07 43.31
C ILE A 11 -1.92 -36.08 41.93
N VAL A 12 -3.01 -36.84 41.72
CA VAL A 12 -3.72 -36.88 40.43
C VAL A 12 -4.45 -35.54 40.16
N LEU A 13 -5.00 -34.91 41.23
CA LEU A 13 -5.65 -33.61 41.06
C LEU A 13 -4.66 -32.46 40.72
N PHE A 14 -3.44 -32.51 41.28
CA PHE A 14 -2.39 -31.52 40.98
C PHE A 14 -1.82 -31.69 39.59
N LEU A 15 -1.71 -32.90 39.08
CA LEU A 15 -1.25 -33.18 37.73
C LEU A 15 -2.28 -32.72 36.65
N PHE A 16 -3.57 -32.85 36.91
CA PHE A 16 -4.61 -32.34 36.00
C PHE A 16 -4.72 -30.82 36.03
N ALA A 17 -4.50 -30.19 37.19
CA ALA A 17 -4.49 -28.71 37.28
C ALA A 17 -3.26 -28.11 36.59
N ALA A 18 -2.07 -28.73 36.72
CA ALA A 18 -0.86 -28.31 36.03
C ALA A 18 -0.93 -28.53 34.52
N ALA A 19 -1.52 -29.62 34.03
CA ALA A 19 -1.75 -29.89 32.63
C ALA A 19 -2.79 -28.92 32.02
N GLY A 20 -3.84 -28.61 32.78
CA GLY A 20 -4.84 -27.60 32.33
C GLY A 20 -4.27 -26.20 32.21
N ILE A 21 -3.39 -25.79 33.13
CA ILE A 21 -2.71 -24.47 33.07
C ILE A 21 -1.68 -24.41 31.94
N LEU A 22 -0.97 -25.51 31.67
CA LEU A 22 -0.04 -25.59 30.54
C LEU A 22 -0.77 -25.63 29.20
N PHE A 23 -1.95 -26.25 29.13
CA PHE A 23 -2.76 -26.28 27.89
C PHE A 23 -3.47 -24.94 27.62
N THR A 24 -3.91 -24.20 28.63
CA THR A 24 -4.47 -22.88 28.47
C THR A 24 -3.40 -21.85 28.10
N ASN A 25 -2.16 -21.98 28.55
CA ASN A 25 -1.05 -21.13 28.10
C ASN A 25 -0.57 -21.46 26.69
N TYR A 26 -0.80 -22.68 26.18
CA TYR A 26 -0.44 -23.05 24.81
C TYR A 26 -1.49 -22.60 23.76
N LEU A 27 -2.73 -22.35 24.19
CA LEU A 27 -3.80 -21.84 23.33
C LEU A 27 -3.89 -20.29 23.32
N ASN A 28 -3.12 -19.61 24.17
CA ASN A 28 -2.99 -18.14 24.19
C ASN A 28 -1.68 -17.66 23.57
N THR A 29 -1.19 -18.29 22.51
CA THR A 29 -0.43 -17.54 21.52
C THR A 29 -1.44 -16.72 20.73
N ASP A 30 -1.90 -15.64 21.33
CA ASP A 30 -2.58 -14.57 20.64
C ASP A 30 -1.66 -14.16 19.48
N ASN A 31 -2.05 -14.52 18.27
CA ASN A 31 -1.61 -13.90 17.02
C ASN A 31 -2.09 -12.44 17.00
N ASN A 32 -1.78 -11.68 18.05
CA ASN A 32 -2.04 -10.27 18.18
C ASN A 32 -0.85 -9.53 17.56
N SER A 33 -0.63 -9.75 16.23
CA SER A 33 0.29 -8.91 15.51
C SER A 33 -0.21 -7.47 15.65
N GLU A 34 0.53 -6.68 16.42
CA GLU A 34 0.18 -5.31 16.72
C GLU A 34 0.33 -4.43 15.48
N TRP A 35 -0.52 -3.41 15.34
CA TRP A 35 -0.39 -2.41 14.29
C TRP A 35 0.89 -1.60 14.48
N THR A 36 1.73 -1.56 13.47
CA THR A 36 2.93 -0.72 13.41
C THR A 36 2.65 0.50 12.55
N TYR A 37 2.87 1.71 13.08
CA TYR A 37 2.79 2.93 12.30
C TYR A 37 4.05 3.08 11.44
N LEU A 38 3.88 3.24 10.12
CA LEU A 38 4.96 3.51 9.17
C LEU A 38 5.32 5.00 9.13
N PHE A 39 4.41 5.86 9.54
CA PHE A 39 4.60 7.30 9.63
C PHE A 39 4.41 7.78 11.08
N ASN A 40 5.39 8.53 11.58
CA ASN A 40 5.44 8.99 12.97
C ASN A 40 4.66 10.30 13.22
N GLY A 41 4.08 10.91 12.17
CA GLY A 41 3.32 12.17 12.24
C GLY A 41 4.18 13.44 12.39
N LYS A 42 5.52 13.35 12.32
CA LYS A 42 6.43 14.49 12.61
C LYS A 42 7.38 14.79 11.46
N ASP A 43 8.01 13.77 10.89
CA ASP A 43 9.02 13.87 9.84
C ASP A 43 8.98 12.66 8.91
N LEU A 44 9.85 12.65 7.90
CA LEU A 44 9.96 11.56 6.93
C LEU A 44 11.04 10.53 7.31
N ASP A 45 11.34 10.36 8.60
CA ASP A 45 12.27 9.32 9.04
C ASP A 45 11.79 7.93 8.63
N GLY A 46 12.68 7.14 8.01
CA GLY A 46 12.35 5.83 7.42
C GLY A 46 11.70 5.90 6.03
N TRP A 47 11.55 7.10 5.46
CA TRP A 47 11.03 7.31 4.12
C TRP A 47 12.08 7.89 3.19
N GLU A 48 12.17 7.34 1.99
CA GLU A 48 13.07 7.76 0.92
C GLU A 48 12.29 8.07 -0.35
N MET A 49 12.81 8.91 -1.23
CA MET A 49 12.06 9.35 -2.39
C MET A 49 12.79 9.15 -3.70
N LYS A 50 12.00 8.95 -4.76
CA LYS A 50 12.46 8.96 -6.15
C LYS A 50 11.44 9.73 -6.99
N ILE A 51 11.95 10.70 -7.76
CA ILE A 51 11.18 11.50 -8.71
C ILE A 51 11.83 11.33 -10.08
N ALA A 52 11.02 11.08 -11.11
CA ALA A 52 11.50 10.90 -12.48
C ALA A 52 12.32 12.10 -12.95
N GLY A 53 13.50 11.83 -13.51
CA GLY A 53 14.47 12.84 -13.93
C GLY A 53 15.42 13.33 -12.85
N PHE A 54 15.31 12.82 -11.62
CA PHE A 54 16.16 13.23 -10.48
C PHE A 54 16.78 12.03 -9.79
N GLU A 55 17.96 12.26 -9.21
CA GLU A 55 18.68 11.26 -8.43
C GLU A 55 17.88 10.79 -7.21
N PHE A 56 18.17 9.60 -6.75
CA PHE A 56 17.62 9.01 -5.53
C PHE A 56 17.77 9.98 -4.34
N ASN A 57 16.71 10.11 -3.55
CA ASN A 57 16.59 11.04 -2.41
C ASN A 57 16.65 12.54 -2.77
N ASN A 58 16.49 12.90 -4.02
CA ASN A 58 16.32 14.29 -4.40
C ASN A 58 14.84 14.68 -4.26
N ASN A 59 14.52 15.46 -3.25
CA ASN A 59 13.17 16.01 -3.04
C ASN A 59 12.96 17.25 -3.93
N TYR A 60 12.89 17.02 -5.24
CA TYR A 60 12.74 18.09 -6.22
C TYR A 60 11.61 19.04 -5.84
N ARG A 61 11.91 20.34 -5.78
CA ARG A 61 10.96 21.42 -5.46
C ARG A 61 10.17 21.21 -4.15
N ASN A 62 10.70 20.39 -3.23
CA ASN A 62 10.04 20.07 -1.98
C ASN A 62 8.66 19.39 -2.17
N THR A 63 8.60 18.44 -3.12
CA THR A 63 7.39 17.68 -3.45
C THR A 63 6.80 17.00 -2.22
N PHE A 64 7.65 16.35 -1.43
CA PHE A 64 7.24 15.65 -0.21
C PHE A 64 7.63 16.45 1.03
N SER A 65 6.70 16.62 1.94
CA SER A 65 6.90 17.32 3.21
C SER A 65 5.97 16.76 4.29
N VAL A 66 6.16 17.21 5.53
CA VAL A 66 5.21 16.91 6.61
C VAL A 66 4.55 18.21 7.07
N LYS A 67 3.23 18.19 7.18
CA LYS A 67 2.44 19.32 7.65
C LYS A 67 1.26 18.83 8.47
N ASN A 68 1.08 19.38 9.68
CA ASN A 68 -0.04 19.08 10.55
C ASN A 68 -0.29 17.57 10.79
N GLY A 69 0.79 16.80 10.98
CA GLY A 69 0.69 15.36 11.23
C GLY A 69 0.39 14.50 9.99
N SER A 70 0.52 15.05 8.79
CA SER A 70 0.30 14.36 7.53
C SER A 70 1.53 14.45 6.63
N ILE A 71 1.83 13.40 5.86
CA ILE A 71 2.70 13.48 4.69
C ILE A 71 1.93 14.26 3.63
N ARG A 72 2.59 15.27 3.07
CA ARG A 72 2.01 16.16 2.10
C ARG A 72 2.78 16.09 0.78
N VAL A 73 2.08 15.85 -0.31
CA VAL A 73 2.54 16.07 -1.68
C VAL A 73 2.09 17.47 -2.10
N SER A 74 3.02 18.33 -2.50
CA SER A 74 2.72 19.69 -2.95
C SER A 74 3.40 20.02 -4.28
N TYR A 75 2.72 20.83 -5.06
CA TYR A 75 3.23 21.38 -6.32
C TYR A 75 3.35 22.91 -6.25
N ASP A 76 3.38 23.50 -5.05
CA ASP A 76 3.45 24.95 -4.84
C ASP A 76 4.67 25.62 -5.52
N ASN A 77 5.76 24.84 -5.67
CA ASN A 77 6.99 25.32 -6.30
C ASN A 77 7.14 24.88 -7.77
N TYR A 78 6.12 24.21 -8.34
CA TYR A 78 6.14 23.75 -9.72
C TYR A 78 5.56 24.80 -10.67
N THR A 79 6.09 24.85 -11.89
CA THR A 79 5.51 25.64 -13.01
C THR A 79 4.64 24.79 -13.91
N SER A 80 4.91 23.47 -13.94
CA SER A 80 4.18 22.45 -14.67
C SER A 80 4.52 21.09 -14.08
N PHE A 81 3.71 20.07 -14.33
CA PHE A 81 3.99 18.70 -13.87
C PHE A 81 5.16 18.08 -14.65
N ASP A 82 5.19 18.22 -15.98
CA ASP A 82 6.23 17.75 -16.89
C ASP A 82 6.63 16.28 -16.62
N GLU A 83 5.65 15.42 -16.39
CA GLU A 83 5.84 13.98 -16.10
C GLU A 83 6.81 13.70 -14.92
N LYS A 84 6.88 14.61 -13.96
CA LYS A 84 7.69 14.45 -12.74
C LYS A 84 6.96 13.52 -11.75
N PHE A 85 6.68 12.30 -12.22
CA PHE A 85 6.14 11.24 -11.37
C PHE A 85 7.07 10.99 -10.19
N GLY A 86 6.53 10.97 -9.00
CA GLY A 86 7.33 10.80 -7.79
C GLY A 86 6.72 9.78 -6.83
N HIS A 87 7.59 9.13 -6.09
CA HIS A 87 7.18 8.15 -5.09
C HIS A 87 7.98 8.33 -3.81
N LEU A 88 7.29 8.25 -2.67
CA LEU A 88 7.86 8.28 -1.34
C LEU A 88 7.77 6.88 -0.74
N PHE A 89 8.90 6.23 -0.49
CA PHE A 89 9.01 4.82 -0.15
C PHE A 89 9.32 4.65 1.34
N TYR A 90 8.62 3.74 2.01
CA TYR A 90 9.02 3.24 3.32
C TYR A 90 10.03 2.10 3.12
N THR A 91 11.32 2.36 3.38
CA THR A 91 12.43 1.47 3.00
C THR A 91 13.02 0.66 4.14
N ASN A 92 12.56 0.84 5.39
CA ASN A 92 13.11 0.15 6.55
C ASN A 92 12.99 -1.39 6.47
N LYS A 93 11.99 -1.91 5.76
CA LYS A 93 11.84 -3.35 5.49
C LYS A 93 10.89 -3.62 4.34
N LYS A 94 11.00 -4.82 3.76
CA LYS A 94 10.01 -5.38 2.83
C LYS A 94 8.85 -6.00 3.58
N PHE A 95 7.71 -6.05 2.91
CA PHE A 95 6.49 -6.67 3.40
C PHE A 95 6.02 -7.76 2.43
N LYS A 96 5.54 -8.88 2.99
CA LYS A 96 5.07 -10.04 2.23
C LYS A 96 3.58 -10.28 2.45
N ASN A 97 3.19 -10.67 3.65
CA ASN A 97 1.79 -10.84 4.05
C ASN A 97 1.45 -9.73 5.04
N TYR A 98 0.47 -8.91 4.72
CA TYR A 98 0.15 -7.76 5.58
C TYR A 98 -1.25 -7.21 5.35
N HIS A 99 -1.72 -6.48 6.36
CA HIS A 99 -2.87 -5.60 6.30
C HIS A 99 -2.36 -4.16 6.45
N LEU A 100 -2.46 -3.38 5.38
CA LEU A 100 -2.09 -1.96 5.36
C LEU A 100 -3.35 -1.11 5.50
N LYS A 101 -3.30 -0.07 6.31
CA LYS A 101 -4.34 0.96 6.43
C LYS A 101 -3.72 2.34 6.33
N LEU A 102 -4.40 3.23 5.63
CA LEU A 102 -4.05 4.64 5.57
C LEU A 102 -5.26 5.51 5.29
N ASP A 103 -5.12 6.80 5.59
CA ASP A 103 -6.08 7.82 5.18
C ASP A 103 -5.42 8.73 4.14
N TYR A 104 -6.17 9.11 3.10
CA TYR A 104 -5.74 10.11 2.12
C TYR A 104 -6.81 11.18 1.91
N ARG A 105 -6.41 12.33 1.38
CA ARG A 105 -7.32 13.32 0.81
C ARG A 105 -6.61 14.14 -0.27
N PHE A 106 -7.32 14.47 -1.31
CA PHE A 106 -6.87 15.50 -2.25
C PHE A 106 -7.11 16.88 -1.63
N TYR A 107 -6.31 17.87 -2.06
CA TYR A 107 -6.48 19.26 -1.64
C TYR A 107 -5.89 20.20 -2.70
N GLY A 108 -6.28 21.49 -2.62
CA GLY A 108 -5.71 22.51 -3.50
C GLY A 108 -6.05 22.31 -4.99
N GLU A 109 -5.24 22.96 -5.83
CA GLU A 109 -5.45 22.96 -7.26
C GLU A 109 -4.46 22.03 -7.98
N HIS A 110 -4.89 21.44 -9.08
CA HIS A 110 -4.04 20.67 -9.97
C HIS A 110 -2.92 21.54 -10.57
N VAL A 111 -1.68 21.01 -10.65
CA VAL A 111 -0.49 21.77 -11.10
C VAL A 111 -0.61 22.36 -12.49
N ASN A 112 -1.34 21.74 -13.38
CA ASN A 112 -1.50 22.18 -14.77
C ASN A 112 -2.92 22.69 -15.05
N LEU A 113 -3.67 23.23 -14.16
CA LEU A 113 -5.02 23.73 -14.44
C LEU A 113 -5.49 23.33 -15.84
N PHE A 114 -6.19 22.23 -16.01
CA PHE A 114 -6.51 21.56 -17.29
C PHE A 114 -6.48 22.47 -18.51
N LYS A 115 -5.45 22.34 -19.34
CA LYS A 115 -5.37 23.08 -20.61
C LYS A 115 -6.21 22.41 -21.70
N ASN A 116 -6.50 21.11 -21.53
CA ASN A 116 -7.35 20.35 -22.44
C ASN A 116 -7.92 19.07 -21.73
N GLU A 117 -8.96 18.46 -22.30
CA GLU A 117 -9.63 17.27 -21.75
C GLU A 117 -8.71 16.03 -21.66
N ASN A 118 -7.64 15.97 -22.46
CA ASN A 118 -6.71 14.85 -22.47
C ASN A 118 -5.79 14.81 -21.24
N GLU A 119 -5.72 15.89 -20.46
CA GLU A 119 -4.96 15.96 -19.22
C GLU A 119 -5.80 15.57 -17.99
N ALA A 120 -7.07 15.22 -18.18
CA ALA A 120 -7.99 14.85 -17.08
C ALA A 120 -7.58 13.58 -16.32
N TRP A 121 -6.72 12.73 -16.89
CA TRP A 121 -6.26 11.49 -16.26
C TRP A 121 -5.50 11.74 -14.95
N ASN A 122 -4.72 12.82 -14.84
CA ASN A 122 -3.95 13.16 -13.65
C ASN A 122 -4.68 14.09 -12.66
N TYR A 123 -5.94 14.45 -12.93
CA TYR A 123 -6.76 15.20 -11.98
C TYR A 123 -7.16 14.33 -10.79
N LYS A 124 -6.84 14.77 -9.58
CA LYS A 124 -7.07 13.98 -8.36
C LYS A 124 -6.70 12.52 -8.58
N ASN A 125 -5.43 12.31 -9.00
CA ASN A 125 -4.82 11.00 -9.25
C ASN A 125 -3.58 10.85 -8.36
N SER A 126 -3.48 9.72 -7.70
CA SER A 126 -2.40 9.29 -6.83
C SER A 126 -2.58 7.81 -6.51
N GLY A 127 -1.72 7.24 -5.67
CA GLY A 127 -1.85 5.83 -5.28
C GLY A 127 -0.92 5.42 -4.15
N VAL A 128 -1.08 4.18 -3.75
CA VAL A 128 -0.14 3.45 -2.91
C VAL A 128 0.40 2.25 -3.67
N MET A 129 1.73 2.14 -3.74
CA MET A 129 2.40 1.01 -4.38
C MET A 129 2.63 -0.09 -3.35
N LEU A 130 2.14 -1.29 -3.67
CA LEU A 130 2.32 -2.52 -2.91
C LEU A 130 3.41 -3.36 -3.56
N HIS A 131 4.22 -4.06 -2.78
CA HIS A 131 5.35 -4.87 -3.27
C HIS A 131 6.30 -4.09 -4.19
N SER A 132 6.47 -2.79 -3.94
CA SER A 132 7.30 -1.93 -4.76
C SER A 132 8.78 -2.34 -4.75
N GLU A 133 9.46 -2.17 -5.89
CA GLU A 133 10.93 -2.23 -5.93
C GLU A 133 11.57 -1.18 -5.00
N HIS A 134 12.86 -1.31 -4.71
CA HIS A 134 13.58 -0.32 -3.92
C HIS A 134 13.90 0.91 -4.77
N PRO A 135 13.71 2.15 -4.25
CA PRO A 135 13.89 3.37 -5.04
C PRO A 135 15.30 3.56 -5.59
N SER A 136 16.34 3.03 -4.93
CA SER A 136 17.72 3.09 -5.43
C SER A 136 17.98 2.20 -6.65
N GLN A 137 17.06 1.30 -7.00
CA GLN A 137 17.15 0.44 -8.19
C GLN A 137 16.44 1.06 -9.40
N MET A 138 15.65 2.10 -9.20
CA MET A 138 14.97 2.79 -10.29
C MET A 138 15.94 3.59 -11.15
N PHE A 139 15.74 3.57 -12.45
CA PHE A 139 16.50 4.40 -13.39
C PHE A 139 16.19 5.89 -13.19
N LEU A 140 17.06 6.76 -13.69
CA LEU A 140 16.93 8.20 -13.52
C LEU A 140 15.55 8.71 -13.94
N ASP A 141 15.10 8.32 -15.14
CA ASP A 141 13.84 8.78 -15.75
C ASP A 141 12.68 7.80 -15.56
N GLN A 142 12.84 6.79 -14.71
CA GLN A 142 11.76 5.82 -14.44
C GLN A 142 10.61 6.50 -13.70
N GLY A 143 9.42 6.54 -14.32
CA GLY A 143 8.23 7.20 -13.78
C GLY A 143 7.54 6.38 -12.69
N PHE A 144 7.49 5.06 -12.83
CA PHE A 144 6.78 4.17 -11.91
C PHE A 144 7.69 3.05 -11.42
N PRO A 145 7.69 2.71 -10.12
CA PRO A 145 8.37 1.52 -9.63
C PRO A 145 7.65 0.27 -10.11
N VAL A 146 8.40 -0.81 -10.33
CA VAL A 146 7.79 -2.14 -10.49
C VAL A 146 7.04 -2.49 -9.21
N SER A 147 5.71 -2.63 -9.30
CA SER A 147 4.82 -2.75 -8.13
C SER A 147 3.39 -3.14 -8.55
N ILE A 148 2.50 -3.25 -7.59
CA ILE A 148 1.05 -3.16 -7.79
C ILE A 148 0.55 -1.89 -7.14
N GLU A 149 -0.26 -1.13 -7.84
CA GLU A 149 -0.84 0.12 -7.35
C GLU A 149 -2.29 -0.05 -6.91
N GLY A 150 -2.58 0.42 -5.70
CA GLY A 150 -3.93 0.81 -5.30
C GLY A 150 -4.15 2.27 -5.66
N GLN A 151 -4.74 2.53 -6.84
CA GLN A 151 -4.91 3.87 -7.39
C GLN A 151 -6.01 4.65 -6.67
N PHE A 152 -5.73 5.87 -6.28
CA PHE A 152 -6.68 6.81 -5.70
C PHE A 152 -7.12 7.81 -6.75
N LEU A 153 -8.43 7.81 -7.07
CA LEU A 153 -9.03 8.81 -7.93
C LEU A 153 -10.08 9.64 -7.17
N GLY A 154 -10.11 10.94 -7.44
CA GLY A 154 -11.19 11.82 -7.00
C GLY A 154 -12.08 12.24 -8.15
N GLY A 155 -13.36 12.45 -7.88
CA GLY A 155 -14.34 12.85 -8.88
C GLY A 155 -14.22 14.32 -9.27
N SER A 156 -14.49 14.60 -10.54
CA SER A 156 -14.60 15.96 -11.10
C SER A 156 -16.01 16.56 -10.98
N GLY A 157 -16.95 15.82 -10.40
CA GLY A 157 -18.36 16.22 -10.30
C GLY A 157 -19.24 15.80 -11.49
N ILE A 158 -18.67 15.24 -12.55
CA ILE A 158 -19.40 14.93 -13.80
C ILE A 158 -19.43 13.43 -14.08
N ASN A 159 -18.28 12.78 -14.15
CA ASN A 159 -18.15 11.40 -14.59
C ASN A 159 -17.86 10.44 -13.41
N SER A 160 -18.22 9.17 -13.60
CA SER A 160 -17.81 8.11 -12.68
C SER A 160 -16.30 7.93 -12.74
N ARG A 161 -15.63 8.03 -11.59
CA ARG A 161 -14.20 7.77 -11.39
C ARG A 161 -14.05 7.01 -10.07
N PRO A 162 -14.19 5.67 -10.09
CA PRO A 162 -14.01 4.88 -8.88
C PRO A 162 -12.60 5.04 -8.33
N THR A 163 -12.46 4.97 -7.01
CA THR A 163 -11.15 4.93 -6.35
C THR A 163 -10.74 3.50 -6.03
N LEU A 164 -9.52 3.27 -5.53
CA LEU A 164 -9.00 1.92 -5.24
C LEU A 164 -9.00 0.99 -6.47
N ASN A 165 -8.76 1.55 -7.64
CA ASN A 165 -8.51 0.76 -8.84
C ASN A 165 -7.21 -0.05 -8.66
N MET A 166 -7.05 -1.12 -9.43
CA MET A 166 -5.78 -1.82 -9.55
C MET A 166 -5.06 -1.34 -10.80
N CYS A 167 -3.82 -0.84 -10.66
CA CYS A 167 -2.90 -0.66 -11.77
C CYS A 167 -1.63 -1.52 -11.56
N SER A 168 -1.00 -1.94 -12.65
CA SER A 168 0.07 -2.95 -12.63
C SER A 168 1.35 -2.48 -13.33
N PRO A 169 2.04 -1.44 -12.80
CA PRO A 169 3.29 -0.97 -13.40
C PRO A 169 4.39 -2.04 -13.26
N GLY A 170 4.87 -2.56 -14.39
CA GLY A 170 5.90 -3.62 -14.44
C GLY A 170 5.46 -4.97 -13.91
N THR A 171 4.17 -5.19 -13.78
CA THR A 171 3.58 -6.43 -13.25
C THR A 171 2.35 -6.86 -14.05
N GLU A 172 1.95 -8.10 -13.83
CA GLU A 172 0.72 -8.70 -14.32
C GLU A 172 -0.02 -9.35 -13.17
N VAL A 173 -1.34 -9.42 -13.27
CA VAL A 173 -2.22 -10.05 -12.27
C VAL A 173 -3.34 -10.83 -12.94
N ASP A 174 -3.99 -11.70 -12.19
CA ASP A 174 -5.22 -12.37 -12.60
C ASP A 174 -6.43 -11.79 -11.83
N ILE A 175 -7.49 -11.44 -12.56
CA ILE A 175 -8.78 -11.03 -12.01
C ILE A 175 -9.80 -12.09 -12.39
N ASN A 176 -10.54 -12.63 -11.41
CA ASN A 176 -11.48 -13.73 -11.61
C ASN A 176 -10.88 -14.96 -12.32
N GLY A 177 -9.59 -15.22 -12.11
CA GLY A 177 -8.87 -16.37 -12.68
C GLY A 177 -8.36 -16.16 -14.11
N PHE A 178 -8.46 -14.96 -14.66
CA PHE A 178 -7.94 -14.62 -16.00
C PHE A 178 -6.95 -13.46 -15.90
N GLN A 179 -5.89 -13.51 -16.70
CA GLN A 179 -4.92 -12.41 -16.77
C GLN A 179 -5.61 -11.11 -17.17
N ALA A 180 -5.39 -10.06 -16.40
CA ALA A 180 -5.87 -8.72 -16.73
C ALA A 180 -5.15 -8.22 -18.00
N THR A 181 -5.91 -7.71 -18.97
CA THR A 181 -5.39 -7.18 -20.24
C THR A 181 -5.08 -5.70 -20.16
N GLU A 182 -5.78 -4.98 -19.28
CA GLU A 182 -5.63 -3.55 -19.08
C GLU A 182 -4.60 -3.26 -17.98
N HIS A 183 -3.77 -2.26 -18.18
CA HIS A 183 -2.82 -1.79 -17.18
C HIS A 183 -3.52 -1.32 -15.89
N CYS A 184 -4.66 -0.63 -16.02
CA CYS A 184 -5.50 -0.23 -14.90
C CYS A 184 -6.89 -0.80 -15.05
N VAL A 185 -7.41 -1.42 -14.00
CA VAL A 185 -8.77 -1.98 -13.93
C VAL A 185 -9.56 -1.28 -12.83
N ASN A 186 -10.73 -0.76 -13.19
CA ASN A 186 -11.60 -0.06 -12.27
C ASN A 186 -12.13 -0.99 -11.16
N SER A 187 -12.14 -0.47 -9.95
CA SER A 187 -12.82 -1.09 -8.80
C SER A 187 -14.35 -0.92 -8.89
N THR A 188 -15.06 -1.53 -7.97
CA THR A 188 -16.50 -1.34 -7.79
C THR A 188 -16.86 -0.22 -6.81
N SER A 189 -15.86 0.59 -6.39
CA SER A 189 -16.11 1.68 -5.44
C SER A 189 -16.94 2.80 -6.04
N LYS A 190 -17.55 3.60 -5.17
CA LYS A 190 -18.19 4.84 -5.58
C LYS A 190 -17.13 5.91 -5.89
N THR A 191 -17.50 6.86 -6.75
CA THR A 191 -16.73 8.09 -6.96
C THR A 191 -16.81 8.99 -5.73
N ILE A 192 -15.65 9.45 -5.25
CA ILE A 192 -15.56 10.40 -4.13
C ILE A 192 -15.39 11.80 -4.70
N HIS A 193 -16.37 12.67 -4.49
CA HIS A 193 -16.39 14.03 -5.04
C HIS A 193 -15.89 15.09 -4.06
N THR A 194 -15.70 14.74 -2.80
CA THR A 194 -15.25 15.67 -1.74
C THR A 194 -13.73 15.63 -1.57
N ASP A 195 -13.19 16.61 -0.85
CA ASP A 195 -11.80 16.66 -0.39
C ASP A 195 -11.68 16.24 1.08
N ASP A 196 -12.64 15.45 1.56
CA ASP A 196 -12.62 14.88 2.89
C ASP A 196 -11.60 13.74 2.99
N TRP A 197 -11.21 13.38 4.21
CA TRP A 197 -10.37 12.23 4.47
C TRP A 197 -11.08 10.93 4.12
N VAL A 198 -10.40 10.10 3.36
CA VAL A 198 -10.85 8.76 2.93
C VAL A 198 -9.98 7.71 3.59
N SER A 199 -10.58 6.79 4.33
CA SER A 199 -9.88 5.66 4.95
C SER A 199 -9.93 4.45 4.04
N VAL A 200 -8.77 3.86 3.76
CA VAL A 200 -8.63 2.70 2.87
C VAL A 200 -7.76 1.62 3.49
N GLU A 201 -7.98 0.39 3.04
CA GLU A 201 -7.27 -0.78 3.54
C GLU A 201 -6.87 -1.69 2.39
N PHE A 202 -5.72 -2.37 2.56
CA PHE A 202 -5.21 -3.37 1.65
C PHE A 202 -4.85 -4.63 2.44
N VAL A 203 -5.43 -5.76 2.07
CA VAL A 203 -5.07 -7.07 2.62
C VAL A 203 -4.30 -7.83 1.56
N VAL A 204 -3.06 -8.16 1.86
CA VAL A 204 -2.09 -8.73 0.91
C VAL A 204 -1.55 -10.03 1.46
N PHE A 205 -1.70 -11.10 0.70
CA PHE A 205 -1.08 -12.40 0.96
C PHE A 205 -0.09 -12.74 -0.16
N SER A 206 1.11 -12.16 -0.06
CA SER A 206 2.19 -12.38 -1.03
C SER A 206 1.72 -12.12 -2.47
N ASP A 207 2.07 -13.01 -3.40
CA ASP A 207 1.61 -13.03 -4.79
C ASP A 207 0.24 -13.69 -4.98
N SER A 208 -0.32 -14.29 -3.92
CA SER A 208 -1.51 -15.17 -4.05
C SER A 208 -2.82 -14.40 -4.12
N ILE A 209 -3.03 -13.38 -3.29
CA ILE A 209 -4.25 -12.56 -3.35
C ILE A 209 -4.06 -11.19 -2.70
N VAL A 210 -4.67 -10.18 -3.29
CA VAL A 210 -4.78 -8.82 -2.76
C VAL A 210 -6.24 -8.36 -2.79
N HIS A 211 -6.65 -7.69 -1.72
CA HIS A 211 -7.95 -7.03 -1.61
C HIS A 211 -7.77 -5.55 -1.33
N HIS A 212 -8.49 -4.70 -2.08
CA HIS A 212 -8.65 -3.28 -1.76
C HIS A 212 -10.00 -3.08 -1.09
N ILE A 213 -10.02 -2.37 0.04
CA ILE A 213 -11.18 -2.24 0.92
C ILE A 213 -11.44 -0.78 1.25
N ILE A 214 -12.67 -0.33 1.14
CA ILE A 214 -13.16 0.98 1.56
C ILE A 214 -14.50 0.81 2.27
N GLU A 215 -14.71 1.52 3.40
CA GLU A 215 -15.96 1.44 4.19
C GLU A 215 -16.36 0.00 4.58
N LYS A 216 -15.37 -0.90 4.74
CA LYS A 216 -15.50 -2.35 4.99
C LYS A 216 -15.90 -3.19 3.77
N ASP A 217 -16.14 -2.59 2.62
CA ASP A 217 -16.45 -3.30 1.39
C ASP A 217 -15.17 -3.61 0.61
N THR A 218 -15.00 -4.85 0.19
CA THR A 218 -13.95 -5.24 -0.76
C THR A 218 -14.40 -4.79 -2.16
N VAL A 219 -13.70 -3.80 -2.71
CA VAL A 219 -14.06 -3.18 -3.99
C VAL A 219 -13.19 -3.64 -5.16
N MET A 220 -12.06 -4.30 -4.86
CA MET A 220 -11.16 -4.89 -5.86
C MET A 220 -10.47 -6.12 -5.25
N SER A 221 -10.33 -7.17 -6.05
CA SER A 221 -9.56 -8.36 -5.70
C SER A 221 -8.84 -8.90 -6.92
N TYR A 222 -7.60 -9.31 -6.75
CA TYR A 222 -6.77 -9.92 -7.78
C TYR A 222 -5.74 -10.87 -7.18
N SER A 223 -5.14 -11.71 -8.00
CA SER A 223 -4.24 -12.79 -7.58
C SER A 223 -3.10 -12.98 -8.58
N ASN A 224 -2.18 -13.91 -8.26
CA ASN A 224 -1.11 -14.35 -9.15
C ASN A 224 -0.24 -13.19 -9.67
N ILE A 225 0.22 -12.35 -8.72
CA ILE A 225 1.05 -11.17 -9.01
C ILE A 225 2.43 -11.64 -9.48
N ARG A 226 2.86 -11.19 -10.65
CA ARG A 226 4.12 -11.58 -11.28
C ARG A 226 4.75 -10.42 -12.03
N TYR A 227 6.06 -10.49 -12.26
CA TYR A 227 6.77 -9.52 -13.10
C TYR A 227 6.30 -9.63 -14.55
N GLY A 228 6.08 -8.51 -15.24
CA GLY A 228 5.65 -8.47 -16.64
C GLY A 228 4.93 -7.18 -17.01
N GLY A 229 4.20 -7.20 -18.12
CA GLY A 229 3.34 -6.10 -18.54
C GLY A 229 4.06 -4.81 -18.93
N THR A 230 3.30 -3.70 -18.91
CA THR A 230 3.81 -2.36 -19.24
C THR A 230 4.64 -1.77 -18.10
N TYR A 231 5.58 -0.89 -18.41
CA TYR A 231 6.51 -0.23 -17.46
C TYR A 231 7.43 -1.17 -16.69
N LEU A 232 7.62 -2.42 -17.15
CA LEU A 232 8.62 -3.30 -16.56
C LEU A 232 10.01 -2.70 -16.79
N SER A 233 10.71 -2.42 -15.69
CA SER A 233 12.08 -1.92 -15.72
C SER A 233 13.05 -3.00 -16.24
N ASP A 234 14.05 -2.60 -17.01
CA ASP A 234 15.08 -3.49 -17.57
C ASP A 234 15.79 -4.34 -16.51
N ASN A 235 15.86 -3.86 -15.27
CA ASN A 235 16.40 -4.60 -14.13
C ASN A 235 15.65 -5.91 -13.85
N PHE A 236 14.43 -6.06 -14.33
CA PHE A 236 13.55 -7.21 -14.06
C PHE A 236 13.17 -8.02 -15.30
N ILE A 237 13.72 -7.72 -16.48
CA ILE A 237 13.41 -8.48 -17.71
C ILE A 237 13.63 -9.98 -17.55
N ASN A 238 14.68 -10.37 -16.84
CA ASN A 238 14.99 -11.78 -16.59
C ASN A 238 14.02 -12.46 -15.60
N LYS A 239 13.10 -11.71 -15.01
CA LYS A 239 12.11 -12.20 -14.04
C LYS A 239 10.69 -12.28 -14.60
N ILE A 240 10.49 -11.99 -15.89
CA ILE A 240 9.16 -12.06 -16.52
C ILE A 240 8.49 -13.40 -16.22
N GLY A 241 7.26 -13.35 -15.67
CA GLY A 241 6.49 -14.51 -15.26
C GLY A 241 6.82 -15.05 -13.86
N GLU A 242 7.91 -14.61 -13.22
CA GLU A 242 8.20 -14.99 -11.83
C GLU A 242 7.26 -14.27 -10.85
N PRO A 243 6.82 -14.94 -9.77
CA PRO A 243 5.95 -14.32 -8.75
C PRO A 243 6.62 -13.13 -8.05
N LEU A 244 5.90 -12.02 -7.92
CA LEU A 244 6.30 -10.87 -7.09
C LEU A 244 5.73 -11.03 -5.68
N LYS A 245 6.53 -11.57 -4.77
CA LYS A 245 6.08 -12.07 -3.46
C LYS A 245 6.16 -11.07 -2.33
N GLU A 246 7.01 -10.07 -2.43
CA GLU A 246 7.28 -9.08 -1.39
C GLU A 246 7.90 -7.82 -1.98
N GLY A 247 7.81 -6.72 -1.26
CA GLY A 247 8.44 -5.48 -1.65
C GLY A 247 8.18 -4.37 -0.64
N TYR A 248 8.47 -3.16 -1.04
CA TYR A 248 8.30 -1.96 -0.22
C TYR A 248 6.91 -1.36 -0.42
N ILE A 249 6.54 -0.41 0.45
CA ILE A 249 5.33 0.40 0.31
C ILE A 249 5.76 1.78 -0.13
N SER A 250 5.10 2.35 -1.15
CA SER A 250 5.33 3.75 -1.51
C SER A 250 4.03 4.50 -1.80
N LEU A 251 4.09 5.82 -1.62
CA LEU A 251 3.01 6.78 -1.85
C LEU A 251 3.35 7.59 -3.09
N GLN A 252 2.39 7.78 -3.98
CA GLN A 252 2.62 8.39 -5.29
C GLN A 252 2.35 9.90 -5.27
N SER A 253 3.11 10.64 -6.08
CA SER A 253 2.84 12.01 -6.52
C SER A 253 2.66 12.06 -8.03
N GLU A 254 1.49 12.52 -8.52
CA GLU A 254 1.08 12.42 -9.92
C GLU A 254 0.34 13.68 -10.42
N GLY A 255 0.78 14.86 -9.98
CA GLY A 255 0.32 16.15 -10.52
C GLY A 255 -0.82 16.81 -9.76
N HIS A 256 -1.52 16.14 -8.85
CA HIS A 256 -2.50 16.75 -7.95
C HIS A 256 -2.04 16.69 -6.50
N PRO A 257 -2.15 17.78 -5.72
CA PRO A 257 -1.78 17.76 -4.31
C PRO A 257 -2.62 16.77 -3.51
N ILE A 258 -1.95 15.99 -2.65
CA ILE A 258 -2.57 14.98 -1.81
C ILE A 258 -1.90 14.92 -0.44
N GLU A 259 -2.64 14.56 0.58
CA GLU A 259 -2.13 14.31 1.93
C GLU A 259 -2.42 12.88 2.37
N PHE A 260 -1.49 12.31 3.16
CA PHE A 260 -1.61 10.97 3.74
C PHE A 260 -1.35 11.00 5.24
N LYS A 261 -2.09 10.21 6.01
CA LYS A 261 -1.88 10.03 7.46
C LYS A 261 -2.32 8.66 7.93
N ASN A 262 -2.13 8.38 9.22
CA ASN A 262 -2.54 7.13 9.85
C ASN A 262 -2.04 5.87 9.14
N ILE A 263 -0.87 5.97 8.49
CA ILE A 263 -0.28 4.88 7.71
C ILE A 263 0.23 3.83 8.68
N ARG A 264 -0.42 2.68 8.71
CA ARG A 264 -0.09 1.59 9.63
C ARG A 264 -0.25 0.25 8.97
N ILE A 265 0.57 -0.69 9.40
CA ILE A 265 0.62 -2.04 8.86
C ILE A 265 0.57 -3.07 9.98
N LYS A 266 -0.05 -4.19 9.71
CA LYS A 266 -0.10 -5.36 10.57
C LYS A 266 0.40 -6.55 9.75
N ALA A 267 1.41 -7.29 10.25
CA ALA A 267 1.83 -8.54 9.62
C ALA A 267 0.70 -9.58 9.70
N LEU A 268 0.56 -10.37 8.64
CA LEU A 268 -0.33 -11.53 8.57
C LEU A 268 0.54 -12.79 8.46
N ASP A 269 0.03 -13.89 9.03
CA ASP A 269 0.69 -15.20 8.99
C ASP A 269 0.46 -15.92 7.67
#